data_3f5b643e2f9afa7061fcb3f32665c5ac
#
_entry.id   3f5b643e2f9afa7061fcb3f32665c5ac
#
_cell.length_a   1.000
_cell.length_b   1.000
_cell.length_c   1.000
_cell.angle_alpha   90.00
_cell.angle_beta   90.00
_cell.angle_gamma   90.00
#
_symmetry.space_group_name_H-M   'P 1'
#
loop_
_entity.id
_entity.type
_entity.pdbx_description
1 polymer ?
#
loop_
_entity_poly.entity_id
_entity_poly.type
_entity_poly.pdbx_seq_one_letter_code
_entity_poly.pdbx_strand_id
1 'polypeptide(L)'
;MLLYILYVVDGAIFSGDISSISPSDIESMTILKDAASTSLYGSSAGNGVVLITTKKGSSSSGAGVTLSISQGWSSRAYNDYAKVGVYDYYPLQWQMLRNANMSLGQSATDAAANASKDIINKLKYNPFVGIANDAIVGTDGLLNPSASALKWGEDLDWEDAAYRTGHRQEYNVSYNTKTEKSDTYASIGYLNDKGYMIKTDFERYNARLNYNIYPVKWFKSGLNLGLSRTNSNYSTSTSSNSAGYGNLSRFIRSMAPIYPVHKHDIETGAYLDKEGNVVTDPALYTYDYEGARISSNGRDGIAEALWNDRLMSTTNSSARTYVTKVSHPNK
;
A
#
# COMPACT_ATOMS: atom_id res chain seq x y z
N MET A 1 17.10 -11.67 -16.90
CA MET A 1 16.89 -12.77 -15.96
C MET A 1 16.69 -12.17 -14.57
N LEU A 2 15.45 -12.19 -14.07
CA LEU A 2 15.16 -11.69 -12.73
C LEU A 2 15.78 -12.66 -11.72
N LEU A 3 16.67 -12.14 -10.90
CA LEU A 3 17.45 -12.87 -9.93
C LEU A 3 16.63 -13.00 -8.63
N TYR A 4 15.86 -14.09 -8.48
CA TYR A 4 15.10 -14.35 -7.26
C TYR A 4 15.95 -15.13 -6.24
N ILE A 5 15.76 -14.81 -4.96
CA ILE A 5 16.29 -15.61 -3.84
C ILE A 5 15.48 -16.91 -3.76
N LEU A 6 16.14 -18.04 -3.59
CA LEU A 6 15.49 -19.32 -3.43
C LEU A 6 15.06 -19.53 -1.98
N TYR A 7 13.79 -19.85 -1.77
CA TYR A 7 13.28 -20.24 -0.45
C TYR A 7 13.17 -21.75 -0.34
N VAL A 8 13.63 -22.29 0.77
CA VAL A 8 13.56 -23.71 1.11
C VAL A 8 12.89 -23.84 2.48
N VAL A 9 11.73 -24.49 2.52
CA VAL A 9 10.95 -24.69 3.75
C VAL A 9 10.98 -26.16 4.14
N ASP A 10 11.46 -26.46 5.33
CA ASP A 10 11.62 -27.81 5.86
C ASP A 10 12.36 -28.76 4.89
N GLY A 11 13.33 -28.22 4.14
CA GLY A 11 14.14 -28.93 3.18
C GLY A 11 13.51 -29.15 1.80
N ALA A 12 12.36 -28.55 1.49
CA ALA A 12 11.75 -28.55 0.16
C ALA A 12 11.77 -27.13 -0.45
N ILE A 13 12.02 -27.05 -1.76
CA ILE A 13 11.95 -25.76 -2.49
C ILE A 13 10.54 -25.24 -2.39
N PHE A 14 10.41 -23.98 -1.98
CA PHE A 14 9.14 -23.28 -1.83
C PHE A 14 8.99 -22.25 -2.97
N SER A 15 7.99 -22.45 -3.81
CA SER A 15 7.69 -21.60 -4.96
C SER A 15 6.59 -20.55 -4.69
N GLY A 16 5.99 -20.59 -3.50
CA GLY A 16 4.95 -19.62 -3.10
C GLY A 16 5.53 -18.31 -2.61
N ASP A 17 4.66 -17.36 -2.33
CA ASP A 17 5.03 -16.10 -1.68
C ASP A 17 5.36 -16.35 -0.20
N ILE A 18 6.50 -15.84 0.25
CA ILE A 18 6.96 -15.97 1.65
C ILE A 18 5.96 -15.36 2.65
N SER A 19 5.18 -14.35 2.24
CA SER A 19 4.13 -13.75 3.07
C SER A 19 3.02 -14.74 3.47
N SER A 20 2.92 -15.86 2.75
CA SER A 20 1.97 -16.93 3.05
C SER A 20 2.35 -17.77 4.29
N ILE A 21 3.62 -17.68 4.73
CA ILE A 21 4.11 -18.41 5.91
C ILE A 21 3.95 -17.48 7.13
N SER A 22 3.27 -17.97 8.17
CA SER A 22 3.17 -17.21 9.42
C SER A 22 4.51 -17.19 10.15
N PRO A 23 5.03 -16.00 10.54
CA PRO A 23 6.22 -15.91 11.38
C PRO A 23 6.11 -16.70 12.69
N SER A 24 4.90 -16.85 13.24
CA SER A 24 4.64 -17.62 14.45
C SER A 24 4.90 -19.12 14.27
N ASP A 25 4.90 -19.64 13.03
CA ASP A 25 5.19 -21.04 12.71
C ASP A 25 6.67 -21.29 12.44
N ILE A 26 7.50 -20.26 12.36
CA ILE A 26 8.93 -20.38 12.06
C ILE A 26 9.70 -20.63 13.35
N GLU A 27 10.56 -21.66 13.34
CA GLU A 27 11.51 -21.96 14.39
C GLU A 27 12.83 -21.25 14.16
N SER A 28 13.34 -21.31 12.91
CA SER A 28 14.60 -20.68 12.54
C SER A 28 14.63 -20.30 11.06
N MET A 29 15.45 -19.29 10.74
CA MET A 29 15.73 -18.85 9.39
C MET A 29 17.25 -18.71 9.23
N THR A 30 17.79 -19.35 8.19
CA THR A 30 19.23 -19.30 7.87
C THR A 30 19.43 -18.87 6.43
N ILE A 31 20.35 -17.95 6.20
CA ILE A 31 20.65 -17.45 4.85
C ILE A 31 21.98 -18.04 4.40
N LEU A 32 21.95 -18.77 3.29
CA LEU A 32 23.16 -19.31 2.64
C LEU A 32 23.57 -18.36 1.51
N LYS A 33 24.79 -17.82 1.61
CA LYS A 33 25.33 -16.85 0.63
C LYS A 33 26.56 -17.36 -0.09
N ASP A 34 27.19 -18.42 0.42
CA ASP A 34 28.41 -18.99 -0.16
C ASP A 34 28.11 -20.07 -1.21
N ALA A 35 28.97 -20.17 -2.22
CA ALA A 35 28.79 -21.08 -3.33
C ALA A 35 28.77 -22.54 -2.92
N ALA A 36 29.48 -22.94 -1.86
CA ALA A 36 29.54 -24.31 -1.40
C ALA A 36 28.19 -24.76 -0.82
N SER A 37 27.61 -23.92 0.05
CA SER A 37 26.30 -24.21 0.67
C SER A 37 25.15 -24.14 -0.34
N THR A 38 25.21 -23.25 -1.33
CA THR A 38 24.15 -23.08 -2.33
C THR A 38 24.20 -24.13 -3.44
N SER A 39 25.34 -24.80 -3.65
CA SER A 39 25.53 -25.84 -4.69
C SER A 39 24.55 -27.00 -4.59
N LEU A 40 24.06 -27.32 -3.40
CA LEU A 40 23.06 -28.36 -3.15
C LEU A 40 21.71 -28.08 -3.83
N TYR A 41 21.44 -26.82 -4.18
CA TYR A 41 20.16 -26.36 -4.75
C TYR A 41 20.27 -25.98 -6.24
N GLY A 42 21.44 -26.25 -6.86
CA GLY A 42 21.67 -26.05 -8.29
C GLY A 42 21.65 -24.61 -8.74
N SER A 43 21.39 -24.38 -10.02
CA SER A 43 21.43 -23.05 -10.66
C SER A 43 20.41 -22.06 -10.11
N SER A 44 19.32 -22.54 -9.53
CA SER A 44 18.28 -21.67 -8.92
C SER A 44 18.76 -20.96 -7.66
N ALA A 45 19.88 -21.40 -7.07
CA ALA A 45 20.45 -20.84 -5.84
C ALA A 45 21.52 -19.76 -6.09
N GLY A 46 21.72 -19.32 -7.34
CA GLY A 46 22.77 -18.36 -7.72
C GLY A 46 22.74 -17.02 -6.96
N ASN A 47 21.61 -16.64 -6.37
CA ASN A 47 21.47 -15.42 -5.55
C ASN A 47 21.38 -15.67 -4.05
N GLY A 48 21.70 -16.90 -3.63
CA GLY A 48 21.56 -17.33 -2.26
C GLY A 48 20.25 -18.08 -2.00
N VAL A 49 20.24 -18.74 -0.85
CA VAL A 49 19.13 -19.56 -0.37
C VAL A 49 18.72 -19.13 1.02
N VAL A 50 17.42 -18.98 1.26
CA VAL A 50 16.87 -18.80 2.60
C VAL A 50 16.25 -20.13 3.04
N LEU A 51 16.86 -20.75 4.04
CA LEU A 51 16.36 -21.95 4.69
C LEU A 51 15.41 -21.54 5.83
N ILE A 52 14.20 -22.03 5.77
CA ILE A 52 13.19 -21.84 6.81
C ILE A 52 12.87 -23.17 7.44
N THR A 53 13.07 -23.27 8.73
CA THR A 53 12.65 -24.43 9.52
C THR A 53 11.41 -24.07 10.30
N THR A 54 10.36 -24.86 10.17
CA THR A 54 9.11 -24.64 10.90
C THR A 54 9.13 -25.37 12.25
N LYS A 55 8.33 -24.88 13.19
CA LYS A 55 8.21 -25.42 14.54
C LYS A 55 7.75 -26.88 14.54
N LYS A 56 8.34 -27.66 15.43
CA LYS A 56 8.01 -29.06 15.70
C LYS A 56 7.55 -29.22 17.13
N GLY A 57 7.04 -30.40 17.48
CA GLY A 57 6.73 -30.72 18.86
C GLY A 57 7.96 -30.61 19.76
N SER A 58 7.83 -29.96 20.91
CA SER A 58 8.89 -29.76 21.88
C SER A 58 8.50 -30.34 23.24
N SER A 59 9.49 -30.91 23.93
CA SER A 59 9.30 -31.43 25.29
C SER A 59 9.57 -30.38 26.38
N SER A 60 10.15 -29.24 26.02
CA SER A 60 10.60 -28.23 26.99
C SER A 60 9.45 -27.54 27.72
N SER A 61 8.24 -27.57 27.15
CA SER A 61 7.04 -26.95 27.73
C SER A 61 5.90 -27.96 28.03
N GLY A 62 6.13 -29.28 27.87
CA GLY A 62 5.07 -30.26 27.95
C GLY A 62 4.04 -30.15 26.82
N ALA A 63 2.87 -30.82 26.96
CA ALA A 63 1.76 -30.63 26.06
C ALA A 63 1.06 -29.31 26.40
N GLY A 64 0.90 -28.43 25.43
CA GLY A 64 0.29 -27.12 25.69
C GLY A 64 -0.35 -26.47 24.48
N VAL A 65 -1.38 -25.67 24.75
CA VAL A 65 -1.99 -24.76 23.79
C VAL A 65 -1.47 -23.36 24.06
N THR A 66 -1.01 -22.67 23.01
CA THR A 66 -0.61 -21.26 23.08
C THR A 66 -1.54 -20.43 22.22
N LEU A 67 -2.15 -19.41 22.82
CA LEU A 67 -2.89 -18.36 22.13
C LEU A 67 -2.03 -17.09 22.09
N SER A 68 -1.80 -16.56 20.90
CA SER A 68 -1.13 -15.28 20.68
C SER A 68 -2.08 -14.31 20.00
N ILE A 69 -2.26 -13.13 20.59
CA ILE A 69 -3.07 -12.04 20.04
C ILE A 69 -2.18 -10.81 19.93
N SER A 70 -2.14 -10.21 18.75
CA SER A 70 -1.46 -8.95 18.50
C SER A 70 -2.42 -7.95 17.85
N GLN A 71 -2.45 -6.74 18.39
CA GLN A 71 -3.21 -5.62 17.86
C GLN A 71 -2.27 -4.44 17.68
N GLY A 72 -2.42 -3.72 16.58
CA GLY A 72 -1.58 -2.59 16.28
C GLY A 72 -2.32 -1.54 15.43
N TRP A 73 -1.92 -0.29 15.62
CA TRP A 73 -2.37 0.81 14.79
C TRP A 73 -1.17 1.45 14.12
N SER A 74 -1.33 1.83 12.89
CA SER A 74 -0.27 2.47 12.09
C SER A 74 -0.78 3.77 11.50
N SER A 75 0.07 4.78 11.51
CA SER A 75 -0.16 6.05 10.85
C SER A 75 1.12 6.49 10.14
N ARG A 76 1.02 7.50 9.32
CA ARG A 76 2.20 8.08 8.68
C ARG A 76 3.13 8.67 9.75
N ALA A 77 4.42 8.27 9.74
CA ALA A 77 5.40 8.69 10.74
C ALA A 77 5.85 10.15 10.57
N TYR A 78 5.87 10.64 9.32
CA TYR A 78 6.30 11.99 8.98
C TYR A 78 5.29 12.63 8.05
N ASN A 79 4.98 13.89 8.30
CA ASN A 79 4.21 14.70 7.36
C ASN A 79 5.07 15.02 6.13
N ASP A 80 4.42 15.24 4.99
CA ASP A 80 5.10 15.77 3.82
C ASP A 80 5.57 17.22 4.10
N TYR A 81 6.44 17.73 3.22
CA TYR A 81 6.85 19.12 3.26
C TYR A 81 5.65 20.04 3.19
N ALA A 82 5.76 21.21 3.83
CA ALA A 82 4.74 22.25 3.73
C ALA A 82 4.44 22.58 2.26
N LYS A 83 3.19 22.52 1.88
CA LYS A 83 2.72 22.85 0.53
C LYS A 83 2.38 24.34 0.46
N VAL A 84 2.49 24.89 -0.74
CA VAL A 84 1.98 26.23 -1.02
C VAL A 84 0.47 26.24 -0.83
N GLY A 85 -0.05 27.22 -0.07
CA GLY A 85 -1.50 27.38 0.12
C GLY A 85 -2.20 27.98 -1.10
N VAL A 86 -3.55 27.94 -1.08
CA VAL A 86 -4.38 28.48 -2.18
C VAL A 86 -4.06 29.95 -2.47
N TYR A 87 -3.90 30.74 -1.40
CA TYR A 87 -3.68 32.18 -1.49
C TYR A 87 -2.33 32.56 -2.12
N ASP A 88 -1.30 31.79 -1.86
CA ASP A 88 0.03 32.01 -2.45
C ASP A 88 0.18 31.35 -3.84
N TYR A 89 -0.62 30.34 -4.14
CA TYR A 89 -0.53 29.60 -5.38
C TYR A 89 -0.89 30.45 -6.59
N TYR A 90 -1.94 31.27 -6.52
CA TYR A 90 -2.36 32.14 -7.63
C TYR A 90 -1.33 33.21 -8.00
N PRO A 91 -0.75 33.97 -7.05
CA PRO A 91 0.35 34.89 -7.37
C PRO A 91 1.54 34.21 -8.02
N LEU A 92 1.92 33.00 -7.56
CA LEU A 92 3.01 32.24 -8.18
C LEU A 92 2.69 31.80 -9.61
N GLN A 93 1.48 31.34 -9.88
CA GLN A 93 1.02 30.98 -11.22
C GLN A 93 0.95 32.19 -12.13
N TRP A 94 0.52 33.34 -11.62
CA TRP A 94 0.53 34.60 -12.34
C TRP A 94 1.96 35.00 -12.75
N GLN A 95 2.92 34.93 -11.82
CA GLN A 95 4.33 35.21 -12.14
C GLN A 95 4.87 34.30 -13.24
N MET A 96 4.52 33.01 -13.19
CA MET A 96 4.88 32.04 -14.22
C MET A 96 4.32 32.45 -15.58
N LEU A 97 3.03 32.80 -15.66
CA LEU A 97 2.36 33.22 -16.90
C LEU A 97 2.96 34.52 -17.45
N ARG A 98 3.15 35.52 -16.58
CA ARG A 98 3.79 36.79 -16.95
C ARG A 98 5.18 36.55 -17.54
N ASN A 99 6.01 35.78 -16.88
CA ASN A 99 7.37 35.47 -17.36
C ASN A 99 7.35 34.71 -18.69
N ALA A 100 6.43 33.78 -18.86
CA ALA A 100 6.23 33.08 -20.13
C ALA A 100 5.83 34.04 -21.25
N ASN A 101 4.88 34.95 -20.99
CA ASN A 101 4.44 35.96 -21.95
C ASN A 101 5.58 36.92 -22.33
N MET A 102 6.40 37.33 -21.36
CA MET A 102 7.61 38.16 -21.64
C MET A 102 8.63 37.41 -22.50
N SER A 103 8.83 36.12 -22.28
CA SER A 103 9.74 35.28 -23.08
C SER A 103 9.26 35.12 -24.52
N LEU A 104 7.97 35.31 -24.77
CA LEU A 104 7.35 35.33 -26.09
C LEU A 104 7.39 36.75 -26.76
N GLY A 105 8.07 37.72 -26.13
CA GLY A 105 8.30 39.07 -26.69
C GLY A 105 7.24 40.09 -26.31
N GLN A 106 6.32 39.81 -25.38
CA GLN A 106 5.37 40.83 -24.90
C GLN A 106 6.06 41.86 -24.01
N SER A 107 5.55 43.08 -24.01
CA SER A 107 5.98 44.11 -23.07
C SER A 107 5.65 43.69 -21.64
N ALA A 108 6.37 44.21 -20.65
CA ALA A 108 6.11 43.90 -19.24
C ALA A 108 4.67 44.23 -18.80
N THR A 109 4.10 45.30 -19.34
CA THR A 109 2.73 45.73 -19.04
C THR A 109 1.71 44.80 -19.70
N ASP A 110 1.87 44.46 -20.97
CA ASP A 110 0.96 43.55 -21.67
C ASP A 110 1.05 42.14 -21.11
N ALA A 111 2.24 41.67 -20.79
CA ALA A 111 2.46 40.38 -20.17
C ALA A 111 1.77 40.26 -18.80
N ALA A 112 1.78 41.32 -17.98
CA ALA A 112 1.09 41.38 -16.71
C ALA A 112 -0.42 41.35 -16.88
N ALA A 113 -0.96 42.19 -17.77
CA ALA A 113 -2.39 42.26 -18.05
C ALA A 113 -2.94 40.94 -18.58
N ASN A 114 -2.21 40.32 -19.52
CA ASN A 114 -2.58 39.02 -20.07
C ASN A 114 -2.49 37.91 -19.03
N ALA A 115 -1.49 37.92 -18.13
CA ALA A 115 -1.39 36.95 -17.05
C ALA A 115 -2.60 37.03 -16.09
N SER A 116 -3.05 38.22 -15.70
CA SER A 116 -4.24 38.40 -14.86
C SER A 116 -5.51 37.88 -15.55
N LYS A 117 -5.68 38.16 -16.84
CA LYS A 117 -6.84 37.74 -17.62
C LYS A 117 -6.86 36.23 -17.89
N ASP A 118 -5.70 35.63 -18.16
CA ASP A 118 -5.60 34.24 -18.66
C ASP A 118 -5.36 33.21 -17.56
N ILE A 119 -5.14 33.62 -16.31
CA ILE A 119 -4.84 32.70 -15.22
C ILE A 119 -5.92 31.62 -15.05
N ILE A 120 -7.20 31.99 -15.18
CA ILE A 120 -8.30 31.07 -15.06
C ILE A 120 -8.39 30.10 -16.26
N ASN A 121 -8.03 30.58 -17.45
CA ASN A 121 -7.96 29.72 -18.64
C ASN A 121 -6.91 28.61 -18.47
N LYS A 122 -5.85 28.89 -17.70
CA LYS A 122 -4.80 27.96 -17.37
C LYS A 122 -5.20 27.03 -16.23
N LEU A 123 -5.76 27.55 -15.14
CA LEU A 123 -6.04 26.78 -13.91
C LEU A 123 -7.42 26.13 -13.90
N LYS A 124 -8.38 26.68 -14.67
CA LYS A 124 -9.76 26.21 -14.83
C LYS A 124 -10.67 26.39 -13.63
N TYR A 125 -10.17 26.53 -12.44
CA TYR A 125 -10.93 26.62 -11.20
C TYR A 125 -10.71 27.98 -10.53
N ASN A 126 -11.78 28.62 -10.08
CA ASN A 126 -11.74 29.80 -9.23
C ASN A 126 -12.32 29.44 -7.86
N PRO A 127 -11.48 29.16 -6.87
CA PRO A 127 -11.95 28.76 -5.55
C PRO A 127 -12.48 29.90 -4.70
N PHE A 128 -12.31 31.18 -5.12
CA PHE A 128 -12.66 32.32 -4.31
C PHE A 128 -14.13 32.73 -4.43
N VAL A 129 -14.77 32.97 -3.31
CA VAL A 129 -16.16 33.43 -3.27
C VAL A 129 -16.22 34.90 -3.69
N GLY A 130 -17.12 35.24 -4.64
CA GLY A 130 -17.40 36.60 -5.06
C GLY A 130 -16.29 37.32 -5.84
N ILE A 131 -15.25 36.63 -6.27
CA ILE A 131 -14.17 37.18 -7.07
C ILE A 131 -14.35 36.78 -8.54
N ALA A 132 -14.35 37.76 -9.44
CA ALA A 132 -14.42 37.52 -10.88
C ALA A 132 -13.12 36.81 -11.37
N ASN A 133 -13.24 36.01 -12.43
CA ASN A 133 -12.14 35.19 -12.96
C ASN A 133 -10.92 35.98 -13.42
N ASP A 134 -11.11 37.19 -13.92
CA ASP A 134 -10.07 38.10 -14.39
C ASP A 134 -9.56 39.07 -13.28
N ALA A 135 -10.13 38.99 -12.08
CA ALA A 135 -9.83 39.85 -10.93
C ALA A 135 -9.18 39.09 -9.76
N ILE A 136 -8.77 37.82 -9.96
CA ILE A 136 -8.16 37.03 -8.88
C ILE A 136 -6.78 37.57 -8.50
N VAL A 137 -5.95 37.87 -9.49
CA VAL A 137 -4.61 38.47 -9.31
C VAL A 137 -4.53 39.76 -10.11
N GLY A 138 -4.14 40.84 -9.45
CA GLY A 138 -3.96 42.15 -10.10
C GLY A 138 -2.78 42.17 -11.07
N THR A 139 -2.69 43.22 -11.89
CA THR A 139 -1.55 43.41 -12.82
C THR A 139 -0.24 43.70 -12.09
N ASP A 140 -0.29 43.99 -10.79
CA ASP A 140 0.84 44.09 -9.88
C ASP A 140 1.34 42.71 -9.38
N GLY A 141 0.59 41.64 -9.67
CA GLY A 141 0.91 40.29 -9.25
C GLY A 141 0.45 39.94 -7.83
N LEU A 142 -0.31 40.81 -7.19
CA LEU A 142 -0.85 40.56 -5.87
C LEU A 142 -2.24 39.92 -5.96
N LEU A 143 -2.53 39.04 -5.02
CA LEU A 143 -3.86 38.46 -4.87
C LEU A 143 -4.87 39.57 -4.55
N ASN A 144 -6.07 39.48 -5.09
CA ASN A 144 -7.15 40.38 -4.78
C ASN A 144 -7.40 40.44 -3.26
N PRO A 145 -7.36 41.64 -2.62
CA PRO A 145 -7.54 41.75 -1.16
C PRO A 145 -8.88 41.24 -0.64
N SER A 146 -9.89 41.15 -1.51
CA SER A 146 -11.22 40.61 -1.17
C SER A 146 -11.26 39.04 -1.27
N ALA A 147 -10.21 38.39 -1.74
CA ALA A 147 -10.14 36.94 -1.86
C ALA A 147 -9.86 36.29 -0.48
N SER A 148 -10.84 36.28 0.39
CA SER A 148 -10.73 35.83 1.79
C SER A 148 -11.47 34.52 2.08
N ALA A 149 -12.47 34.15 1.29
CA ALA A 149 -13.27 32.95 1.48
C ALA A 149 -13.16 32.00 0.28
N LEU A 150 -13.14 30.71 0.54
CA LEU A 150 -13.05 29.66 -0.47
C LEU A 150 -14.38 28.92 -0.63
N LYS A 151 -14.76 28.59 -1.86
CA LYS A 151 -15.98 27.85 -2.21
C LYS A 151 -15.97 26.43 -1.67
N TRP A 152 -14.81 25.75 -1.69
CA TRP A 152 -14.61 24.37 -1.25
C TRP A 152 -13.37 24.22 -0.35
N GLY A 153 -13.16 25.19 0.55
CA GLY A 153 -11.97 25.22 1.41
C GLY A 153 -11.79 24.01 2.32
N GLU A 154 -12.89 23.35 2.68
CA GLU A 154 -12.89 22.14 3.53
C GLU A 154 -12.53 20.87 2.76
N ASP A 155 -12.54 20.89 1.41
CA ASP A 155 -12.34 19.74 0.55
C ASP A 155 -11.01 19.78 -0.25
N LEU A 156 -10.00 20.45 0.28
CA LEU A 156 -8.69 20.61 -0.39
C LEU A 156 -7.61 19.67 0.16
N ASP A 157 -7.90 18.92 1.20
CA ASP A 157 -6.92 18.02 1.82
C ASP A 157 -6.91 16.63 1.17
N TRP A 158 -6.15 16.51 0.11
CA TRP A 158 -5.90 15.26 -0.58
C TRP A 158 -5.14 14.21 0.26
N GLU A 159 -4.44 14.66 1.31
CA GLU A 159 -3.73 13.75 2.20
C GLU A 159 -4.71 13.06 3.14
N ASP A 160 -5.65 13.82 3.71
CA ASP A 160 -6.70 13.25 4.56
C ASP A 160 -7.57 12.24 3.80
N ALA A 161 -7.92 12.56 2.56
CA ALA A 161 -8.69 11.66 1.70
C ALA A 161 -7.96 10.34 1.35
N ALA A 162 -6.62 10.34 1.34
CA ALA A 162 -5.80 9.18 0.95
C ALA A 162 -5.25 8.39 2.12
N TYR A 163 -5.12 9.00 3.29
CA TYR A 163 -4.53 8.36 4.46
C TYR A 163 -5.59 8.10 5.54
N ARG A 164 -5.37 7.06 6.29
CA ARG A 164 -6.22 6.66 7.43
C ARG A 164 -5.34 6.10 8.54
N THR A 165 -5.89 5.93 9.72
CA THR A 165 -5.27 5.08 10.73
C THR A 165 -5.41 3.62 10.30
N GLY A 166 -4.28 2.97 10.02
CA GLY A 166 -4.22 1.55 9.72
C GLY A 166 -4.47 0.72 10.97
N HIS A 167 -5.00 -0.48 10.80
CA HIS A 167 -5.28 -1.39 11.91
C HIS A 167 -4.85 -2.80 11.56
N ARG A 168 -3.94 -3.36 12.37
CA ARG A 168 -3.44 -4.72 12.26
C ARG A 168 -4.02 -5.57 13.40
N GLN A 169 -4.54 -6.74 13.04
CA GLN A 169 -5.04 -7.75 13.98
C GLN A 169 -4.42 -9.09 13.60
N GLU A 170 -3.81 -9.77 14.56
CA GLU A 170 -3.25 -11.09 14.35
C GLU A 170 -3.64 -12.01 15.51
N TYR A 171 -4.16 -13.18 15.17
CA TYR A 171 -4.59 -14.23 16.10
C TYR A 171 -3.94 -15.53 15.68
N ASN A 172 -3.23 -16.16 16.60
CA ASN A 172 -2.59 -17.45 16.37
C ASN A 172 -2.89 -18.39 17.55
N VAL A 173 -3.36 -19.58 17.22
CA VAL A 173 -3.50 -20.67 18.16
C VAL A 173 -2.56 -21.78 17.74
N SER A 174 -1.75 -22.27 18.65
CA SER A 174 -0.88 -23.41 18.38
C SER A 174 -0.95 -24.45 19.50
N TYR A 175 -0.87 -25.69 19.11
CA TYR A 175 -0.74 -26.83 19.98
C TYR A 175 0.62 -27.49 19.78
N ASN A 176 1.28 -27.81 20.87
CA ASN A 176 2.62 -28.39 20.88
C ASN A 176 2.68 -29.53 21.89
N THR A 177 3.18 -30.68 21.46
CA THR A 177 3.43 -31.80 22.36
C THR A 177 4.58 -32.66 21.83
N LYS A 178 5.30 -33.31 22.76
CA LYS A 178 6.30 -34.31 22.44
C LYS A 178 6.31 -35.42 23.49
N THR A 179 6.26 -36.64 23.01
CA THR A 179 6.40 -37.86 23.77
C THR A 179 7.66 -38.59 23.34
N GLU A 180 7.98 -39.74 23.96
CA GLU A 180 9.09 -40.61 23.53
C GLU A 180 8.89 -41.17 22.11
N LYS A 181 7.62 -41.31 21.68
CA LYS A 181 7.26 -41.97 20.42
C LYS A 181 6.71 -41.02 19.35
N SER A 182 6.43 -39.78 19.71
CA SER A 182 5.89 -38.82 18.73
C SER A 182 6.15 -37.37 19.15
N ASP A 183 6.21 -36.48 18.20
CA ASP A 183 6.08 -35.05 18.40
C ASP A 183 5.05 -34.45 17.44
N THR A 184 4.30 -33.46 17.92
CA THR A 184 3.24 -32.80 17.17
C THR A 184 3.30 -31.30 17.39
N TYR A 185 3.25 -30.58 16.31
CA TYR A 185 2.96 -29.13 16.29
C TYR A 185 1.79 -28.90 15.34
N ALA A 186 0.77 -28.22 15.81
CA ALA A 186 -0.36 -27.78 14.99
C ALA A 186 -0.64 -26.32 15.25
N SER A 187 -0.98 -25.56 14.23
CA SER A 187 -1.33 -24.14 14.37
C SER A 187 -2.43 -23.73 13.41
N ILE A 188 -3.21 -22.72 13.83
CA ILE A 188 -4.14 -21.98 12.99
C ILE A 188 -3.91 -20.50 13.25
N GLY A 189 -3.82 -19.70 12.19
CA GLY A 189 -3.59 -18.27 12.27
C GLY A 189 -4.49 -17.46 11.35
N TYR A 190 -4.79 -16.27 11.79
CA TYR A 190 -5.47 -15.22 11.04
C TYR A 190 -4.75 -13.90 11.22
N LEU A 191 -4.48 -13.21 10.13
CA LEU A 191 -3.94 -11.86 10.09
C LEU A 191 -4.81 -11.00 9.20
N ASN A 192 -5.20 -9.83 9.69
CA ASN A 192 -5.78 -8.75 8.90
C ASN A 192 -4.99 -7.48 9.17
N ASP A 193 -4.35 -6.94 8.16
CA ASP A 193 -3.52 -5.75 8.22
C ASP A 193 -4.06 -4.71 7.23
N LYS A 194 -4.77 -3.71 7.73
CA LYS A 194 -5.23 -2.55 6.97
C LYS A 194 -4.18 -1.45 7.07
N GLY A 195 -3.51 -1.15 5.95
CA GLY A 195 -2.48 -0.12 5.89
C GLY A 195 -3.01 1.30 6.14
N TYR A 196 -2.10 2.22 6.44
CA TYR A 196 -2.43 3.64 6.67
C TYR A 196 -2.82 4.39 5.38
N MET A 197 -2.57 3.84 4.22
CA MET A 197 -3.06 4.34 2.93
C MET A 197 -4.32 3.57 2.52
N ILE A 198 -5.31 4.25 1.96
CA ILE A 198 -6.52 3.59 1.46
C ILE A 198 -6.19 2.47 0.47
N LYS A 199 -6.97 1.39 0.46
CA LYS A 199 -6.80 0.23 -0.43
C LYS A 199 -5.40 -0.42 -0.37
N THR A 200 -4.75 -0.37 0.79
CA THR A 200 -3.56 -1.17 1.09
C THR A 200 -3.88 -2.12 2.22
N ASP A 201 -4.38 -3.28 1.85
CA ASP A 201 -4.89 -4.27 2.80
C ASP A 201 -4.21 -5.62 2.55
N PHE A 202 -3.88 -6.33 3.62
CA PHE A 202 -3.35 -7.68 3.56
C PHE A 202 -4.09 -8.58 4.56
N GLU A 203 -4.56 -9.71 4.08
CA GLU A 203 -5.23 -10.72 4.90
C GLU A 203 -4.57 -12.08 4.67
N ARG A 204 -4.38 -12.83 5.76
CA ARG A 204 -3.83 -14.19 5.70
C ARG A 204 -4.58 -15.12 6.64
N TYR A 205 -4.98 -16.24 6.09
CA TYR A 205 -5.39 -17.44 6.82
C TYR A 205 -4.31 -18.49 6.66
N ASN A 206 -3.87 -19.11 7.73
CA ASN A 206 -2.89 -20.19 7.69
C ASN A 206 -3.23 -21.31 8.66
N ALA A 207 -2.88 -22.53 8.27
CA ALA A 207 -2.92 -23.72 9.11
C ALA A 207 -1.68 -24.56 8.85
N ARG A 208 -1.14 -25.14 9.92
CA ARG A 208 0.03 -26.02 9.85
C ARG A 208 -0.14 -27.23 10.72
N LEU A 209 0.37 -28.36 10.27
CA LEU A 209 0.49 -29.59 11.05
C LEU A 209 1.85 -30.22 10.75
N ASN A 210 2.68 -30.37 11.76
CA ASN A 210 3.91 -31.12 11.72
C ASN A 210 3.76 -32.27 12.74
N TYR A 211 3.76 -33.50 12.25
CA TYR A 211 3.61 -34.70 13.04
C TYR A 211 4.74 -35.68 12.73
N ASN A 212 5.48 -36.10 13.74
CA ASN A 212 6.56 -37.09 13.62
C ASN A 212 6.27 -38.28 14.56
N ILE A 213 6.57 -39.46 14.13
CA ILE A 213 6.48 -40.68 14.92
C ILE A 213 7.82 -41.41 14.95
N TYR A 214 8.11 -42.02 16.10
CA TYR A 214 9.33 -42.76 16.41
C TYR A 214 8.93 -44.13 17.03
N PRO A 215 8.31 -45.03 16.23
CA PRO A 215 7.80 -46.29 16.76
C PRO A 215 8.87 -47.15 17.43
N VAL A 216 10.07 -47.09 16.84
CA VAL A 216 11.27 -47.76 17.33
C VAL A 216 12.49 -46.87 17.10
N LYS A 217 13.58 -47.07 17.84
CA LYS A 217 14.79 -46.22 17.80
C LYS A 217 15.44 -46.07 16.42
N TRP A 218 15.26 -47.03 15.55
CA TRP A 218 15.84 -47.02 14.20
C TRP A 218 14.88 -46.53 13.10
N PHE A 219 13.61 -46.19 13.42
CA PHE A 219 12.62 -45.81 12.44
C PHE A 219 11.96 -44.47 12.83
N LYS A 220 11.96 -43.55 11.90
CA LYS A 220 11.29 -42.27 12.01
C LYS A 220 10.45 -42.05 10.76
N SER A 221 9.20 -41.59 10.96
CA SER A 221 8.34 -41.11 9.88
C SER A 221 7.71 -39.76 10.28
N GLY A 222 7.41 -38.94 9.30
CA GLY A 222 6.82 -37.65 9.55
C GLY A 222 5.93 -37.16 8.42
N LEU A 223 5.02 -36.26 8.81
CA LEU A 223 4.07 -35.58 7.95
C LEU A 223 4.12 -34.09 8.27
N ASN A 224 4.42 -33.27 7.26
CA ASN A 224 4.34 -31.81 7.35
C ASN A 224 3.29 -31.33 6.36
N LEU A 225 2.24 -30.68 6.87
CA LEU A 225 1.18 -30.05 6.08
C LEU A 225 1.20 -28.55 6.31
N GLY A 226 1.06 -27.77 5.27
CA GLY A 226 0.90 -26.33 5.33
C GLY A 226 -0.20 -25.89 4.37
N LEU A 227 -1.13 -25.10 4.86
CA LEU A 227 -2.19 -24.46 4.09
C LEU A 227 -2.16 -22.97 4.38
N SER A 228 -2.26 -22.16 3.34
CA SER A 228 -2.44 -20.72 3.52
C SER A 228 -3.24 -20.11 2.38
N ARG A 229 -4.00 -19.10 2.71
CA ARG A 229 -4.66 -18.21 1.76
C ARG A 229 -4.33 -16.78 2.13
N THR A 230 -3.81 -16.03 1.17
CA THR A 230 -3.54 -14.60 1.32
C THR A 230 -4.40 -13.83 0.34
N ASN A 231 -4.98 -12.74 0.82
CA ASN A 231 -5.65 -11.73 0.01
C ASN A 231 -4.90 -10.42 0.22
N SER A 232 -4.47 -9.78 -0.85
CA SER A 232 -3.78 -8.49 -0.77
C SER A 232 -4.39 -7.51 -1.76
N ASN A 233 -4.56 -6.27 -1.31
CA ASN A 233 -4.98 -5.17 -2.15
C ASN A 233 -3.89 -4.08 -2.12
N TYR A 234 -3.55 -3.53 -3.26
CA TYR A 234 -2.51 -2.51 -3.41
C TYR A 234 -3.06 -1.31 -4.15
N SER A 235 -3.09 -0.16 -3.50
CA SER A 235 -3.53 1.10 -4.11
C SER A 235 -2.53 1.67 -5.13
N THR A 236 -1.29 1.15 -5.13
CA THR A 236 -0.22 1.67 -5.98
C THR A 236 0.13 0.70 -7.10
N SER A 237 0.29 1.21 -8.32
CA SER A 237 0.90 0.44 -9.39
C SER A 237 2.39 0.25 -9.13
N THR A 238 2.87 -0.99 -9.23
CA THR A 238 4.29 -1.32 -9.18
C THR A 238 5.00 -1.03 -10.51
N SER A 239 4.27 -0.65 -11.55
CA SER A 239 4.82 -0.31 -12.86
C SER A 239 5.58 1.01 -12.79
N SER A 240 6.84 1.01 -13.19
CA SER A 240 7.67 2.21 -13.30
C SER A 240 7.14 3.26 -14.28
N ASN A 241 6.28 2.84 -15.21
CA ASN A 241 5.64 3.67 -16.23
C ASN A 241 4.22 4.12 -15.83
N SER A 242 3.77 3.84 -14.61
CA SER A 242 2.45 4.31 -14.19
C SER A 242 2.45 5.84 -14.16
N ALA A 243 1.51 6.45 -14.89
CA ALA A 243 1.22 7.86 -14.79
C ALA A 243 1.00 8.24 -13.31
N GLY A 244 1.24 9.51 -12.95
CA GLY A 244 1.23 9.95 -11.55
C GLY A 244 0.02 9.52 -10.73
N TYR A 245 -1.14 9.36 -11.36
CA TYR A 245 -2.38 8.88 -10.74
C TYR A 245 -2.36 7.38 -10.35
N GLY A 246 -1.53 6.56 -10.97
CA GLY A 246 -1.38 5.14 -10.61
C GLY A 246 -0.57 4.90 -9.33
N ASN A 247 0.10 5.94 -8.82
CA ASN A 247 0.80 5.94 -7.54
C ASN A 247 0.18 7.03 -6.66
N LEU A 248 -0.63 6.61 -5.68
CA LEU A 248 -1.42 7.53 -4.87
C LEU A 248 -0.57 8.56 -4.12
N SER A 249 0.57 8.16 -3.53
CA SER A 249 1.47 9.10 -2.86
C SER A 249 2.02 10.16 -3.80
N ARG A 250 2.41 9.77 -5.02
CA ARG A 250 2.90 10.72 -6.03
C ARG A 250 1.78 11.63 -6.51
N PHE A 251 0.59 11.07 -6.73
CA PHE A 251 -0.59 11.83 -7.13
C PHE A 251 -0.90 12.96 -6.14
N ILE A 252 -1.00 12.64 -4.84
CA ILE A 252 -1.29 13.60 -3.77
C ILE A 252 -0.26 14.73 -3.71
N ARG A 253 1.04 14.37 -3.88
CA ARG A 253 2.13 15.36 -3.86
C ARG A 253 2.13 16.28 -5.07
N SER A 254 1.62 15.82 -6.21
CA SER A 254 1.55 16.61 -7.44
C SER A 254 0.28 17.42 -7.58
N MET A 255 -0.71 17.24 -6.71
CA MET A 255 -1.97 17.95 -6.77
C MET A 255 -1.81 19.38 -6.31
N ALA A 256 -2.32 20.32 -7.13
CA ALA A 256 -2.32 21.73 -6.79
C ALA A 256 -3.36 22.02 -5.69
N PRO A 257 -3.09 23.00 -4.80
CA PRO A 257 -3.90 23.25 -3.59
C PRO A 257 -5.27 23.87 -3.87
N ILE A 258 -5.62 24.10 -5.12
CA ILE A 258 -6.86 24.76 -5.56
C ILE A 258 -7.95 23.79 -6.00
N TYR A 259 -7.59 22.54 -6.23
CA TYR A 259 -8.53 21.53 -6.72
C TYR A 259 -9.14 20.75 -5.57
N PRO A 260 -10.49 20.66 -5.51
CA PRO A 260 -11.16 19.87 -4.50
C PRO A 260 -10.99 18.36 -4.73
N VAL A 261 -11.14 17.58 -3.67
CA VAL A 261 -11.11 16.09 -3.72
C VAL A 261 -12.37 15.58 -4.39
N HIS A 262 -13.51 16.13 -4.01
CA HIS A 262 -14.81 15.75 -4.56
C HIS A 262 -15.26 16.72 -5.67
N LYS A 263 -16.29 16.32 -6.37
CA LYS A 263 -16.91 17.15 -7.41
C LYS A 263 -17.79 18.23 -6.79
N HIS A 264 -17.54 19.47 -7.19
CA HIS A 264 -18.31 20.63 -6.76
C HIS A 264 -18.93 21.37 -7.94
N ASP A 265 -20.03 22.04 -7.69
CA ASP A 265 -20.49 23.11 -8.54
C ASP A 265 -19.50 24.28 -8.49
N ILE A 266 -18.95 24.65 -9.63
CA ILE A 266 -17.84 25.62 -9.71
C ILE A 266 -18.28 27.07 -9.39
N GLU A 267 -19.58 27.37 -9.47
CA GLU A 267 -20.11 28.71 -9.16
C GLU A 267 -20.46 28.83 -7.68
N THR A 268 -21.18 27.88 -7.13
CA THR A 268 -21.68 27.90 -5.76
C THR A 268 -20.75 27.27 -4.74
N GLY A 269 -19.92 26.32 -5.17
CA GLY A 269 -19.08 25.50 -4.28
C GLY A 269 -19.83 24.34 -3.61
N ALA A 270 -21.08 24.07 -3.99
CA ALA A 270 -21.85 22.96 -3.42
C ALA A 270 -21.34 21.61 -3.91
N TYR A 271 -21.38 20.58 -3.04
CA TYR A 271 -21.05 19.19 -3.42
C TYR A 271 -22.07 18.65 -4.41
N LEU A 272 -21.58 17.86 -5.36
CA LEU A 272 -22.42 17.23 -6.39
C LEU A 272 -22.35 15.70 -6.28
N ASP A 273 -23.49 15.06 -6.59
CA ASP A 273 -23.54 13.62 -6.85
C ASP A 273 -23.05 13.28 -8.27
N LYS A 274 -23.09 11.99 -8.62
CA LYS A 274 -22.66 11.50 -9.94
C LYS A 274 -23.57 11.97 -11.09
N GLU A 275 -24.82 12.30 -10.81
CA GLU A 275 -25.77 12.86 -11.74
C GLU A 275 -25.62 14.39 -11.91
N GLY A 276 -24.84 15.05 -11.02
CA GLY A 276 -24.62 16.49 -11.03
C GLY A 276 -25.64 17.30 -10.20
N ASN A 277 -26.43 16.63 -9.34
CA ASN A 277 -27.33 17.33 -8.41
C ASN A 277 -26.57 17.77 -7.16
N VAL A 278 -26.99 18.91 -6.61
CA VAL A 278 -26.45 19.41 -5.33
C VAL A 278 -26.88 18.47 -4.19
N VAL A 279 -25.93 18.06 -3.39
CA VAL A 279 -26.14 17.14 -2.26
C VAL A 279 -25.43 17.64 -1.00
N THR A 280 -25.99 17.30 0.15
CA THR A 280 -25.43 17.61 1.47
C THR A 280 -25.05 16.36 2.28
N ASP A 281 -25.48 15.19 1.83
CA ASP A 281 -25.12 13.91 2.43
C ASP A 281 -23.75 13.48 1.93
N PRO A 282 -22.71 13.34 2.79
CA PRO A 282 -21.38 12.92 2.39
C PRO A 282 -21.32 11.54 1.71
N ALA A 283 -22.32 10.67 1.96
CA ALA A 283 -22.41 9.37 1.31
C ALA A 283 -22.71 9.45 -0.19
N LEU A 284 -23.22 10.60 -0.65
CA LEU A 284 -23.56 10.86 -2.05
C LEU A 284 -22.50 11.67 -2.80
N TYR A 285 -21.47 12.17 -2.10
CA TYR A 285 -20.38 12.91 -2.74
C TYR A 285 -19.68 12.05 -3.77
N THR A 286 -19.42 12.63 -4.93
CA THR A 286 -18.66 11.95 -5.98
C THR A 286 -17.33 12.63 -6.21
N TYR A 287 -16.39 11.91 -6.86
CA TYR A 287 -15.08 12.45 -7.19
C TYR A 287 -15.11 13.17 -8.53
N ASP A 288 -14.32 14.24 -8.65
CA ASP A 288 -14.15 14.96 -9.91
C ASP A 288 -13.20 14.20 -10.84
N TYR A 289 -13.69 13.12 -11.41
CA TYR A 289 -12.97 12.29 -12.37
C TYR A 289 -13.19 12.85 -13.79
N GLU A 290 -12.10 12.97 -14.55
CA GLU A 290 -12.09 13.60 -15.89
C GLU A 290 -12.50 15.11 -15.88
N GLY A 291 -12.35 15.78 -14.75
CA GLY A 291 -12.57 17.20 -14.62
C GLY A 291 -11.58 18.06 -15.40
N ALA A 292 -11.81 19.36 -15.41
CA ALA A 292 -10.98 20.34 -16.13
C ALA A 292 -9.58 20.57 -15.54
N ARG A 293 -9.21 19.85 -14.48
CA ARG A 293 -7.89 20.00 -13.81
C ARG A 293 -6.75 19.71 -14.78
N ILE A 294 -5.72 20.55 -14.72
CA ILE A 294 -4.48 20.35 -15.49
C ILE A 294 -3.66 19.22 -14.88
N SER A 295 -3.65 19.13 -13.55
CA SER A 295 -2.94 18.08 -12.83
C SER A 295 -3.51 16.70 -13.19
N SER A 296 -2.62 15.77 -13.51
CA SER A 296 -2.97 14.37 -13.82
C SER A 296 -3.98 14.20 -14.95
N ASN A 297 -4.05 15.16 -15.90
CA ASN A 297 -4.99 15.16 -17.03
C ASN A 297 -6.48 15.01 -16.57
N GLY A 298 -6.84 15.63 -15.48
CA GLY A 298 -8.19 15.56 -14.90
C GLY A 298 -8.50 14.27 -14.13
N ARG A 299 -7.64 13.26 -14.17
CA ARG A 299 -7.88 11.98 -13.48
C ARG A 299 -7.74 12.13 -11.97
N ASP A 300 -8.53 11.37 -11.24
CA ASP A 300 -8.56 11.35 -9.78
C ASP A 300 -7.97 10.05 -9.22
N GLY A 301 -6.80 10.14 -8.60
CA GLY A 301 -6.11 8.97 -8.05
C GLY A 301 -6.81 8.34 -6.84
N ILE A 302 -7.58 9.13 -6.08
CA ILE A 302 -8.40 8.63 -4.97
C ILE A 302 -9.57 7.82 -5.52
N ALA A 303 -10.32 8.40 -6.47
CA ALA A 303 -11.42 7.71 -7.14
C ALA A 303 -10.94 6.42 -7.80
N GLU A 304 -9.82 6.45 -8.51
CA GLU A 304 -9.25 5.25 -9.11
C GLU A 304 -8.85 4.18 -8.07
N ALA A 305 -8.27 4.60 -6.95
CA ALA A 305 -7.93 3.67 -5.88
C ALA A 305 -9.18 3.03 -5.27
N LEU A 306 -10.27 3.78 -5.11
CA LEU A 306 -11.52 3.30 -4.52
C LEU A 306 -12.31 2.40 -5.47
N TRP A 307 -12.34 2.72 -6.77
CA TRP A 307 -13.13 1.98 -7.78
C TRP A 307 -12.42 0.74 -8.30
N ASN A 308 -11.09 0.70 -8.28
CA ASN A 308 -10.29 -0.41 -8.79
C ASN A 308 -9.77 -1.29 -7.66
N ASP A 309 -10.46 -2.37 -7.36
CA ASP A 309 -9.96 -3.41 -6.49
C ASP A 309 -8.84 -4.18 -7.20
N ARG A 310 -7.61 -3.99 -6.74
CA ARG A 310 -6.44 -4.75 -7.20
C ARG A 310 -6.19 -5.94 -6.28
N LEU A 311 -7.23 -6.72 -6.07
CA LEU A 311 -7.21 -7.87 -5.19
C LEU A 311 -6.39 -9.00 -5.81
N MET A 312 -5.30 -9.35 -5.16
CA MET A 312 -4.53 -10.56 -5.46
C MET A 312 -4.85 -11.60 -4.38
N SER A 313 -5.46 -12.72 -4.79
CA SER A 313 -5.71 -13.86 -3.91
C SER A 313 -4.78 -15.01 -4.28
N THR A 314 -4.04 -15.51 -3.31
CA THR A 314 -3.12 -16.64 -3.50
C THR A 314 -3.42 -17.72 -2.47
N THR A 315 -3.56 -18.96 -2.93
CA THR A 315 -3.71 -20.13 -2.06
C THR A 315 -2.48 -21.02 -2.23
N ASN A 316 -1.81 -21.31 -1.13
CA ASN A 316 -0.67 -22.22 -1.09
C ASN A 316 -1.04 -23.44 -0.26
N SER A 317 -0.72 -24.61 -0.79
CA SER A 317 -0.81 -25.88 -0.07
C SER A 317 0.50 -26.64 -0.20
N SER A 318 0.99 -27.19 0.88
CA SER A 318 2.18 -28.03 0.90
C SER A 318 1.94 -29.27 1.74
N ALA A 319 2.38 -30.41 1.22
CA ALA A 319 2.36 -31.67 1.95
C ALA A 319 3.69 -32.38 1.74
N ARG A 320 4.30 -32.81 2.82
CA ARG A 320 5.54 -33.57 2.79
C ARG A 320 5.45 -34.74 3.74
N THR A 321 5.76 -35.91 3.25
CA THR A 321 5.97 -37.12 4.04
C THR A 321 7.39 -37.55 3.93
N TYR A 322 7.94 -38.17 4.97
CA TYR A 322 9.27 -38.76 4.93
C TYR A 322 9.36 -39.98 5.84
N VAL A 323 10.25 -40.86 5.48
CA VAL A 323 10.63 -42.03 6.26
C VAL A 323 12.16 -42.06 6.33
N THR A 324 12.68 -42.22 7.53
CA THR A 324 14.12 -42.31 7.75
C THR A 324 14.44 -43.59 8.57
N LYS A 325 15.36 -44.37 8.06
CA LYS A 325 15.96 -45.46 8.80
C LYS A 325 17.26 -44.95 9.44
N VAL A 326 17.35 -44.96 10.74
CA VAL A 326 18.56 -44.64 11.48
C VAL A 326 19.37 -45.92 11.59
N SER A 327 20.42 -46.06 10.78
CA SER A 327 21.41 -47.16 10.97
C SER A 327 22.23 -46.81 12.21
N HIS A 328 22.25 -47.69 13.21
CA HIS A 328 23.30 -47.61 14.23
C HIS A 328 24.64 -47.85 13.56
N PRO A 329 25.67 -47.02 13.78
CA PRO A 329 27.02 -47.41 13.44
C PRO A 329 27.31 -48.66 14.22
N ASN A 330 27.72 -49.71 13.51
CA ASN A 330 28.13 -50.97 14.12
C ASN A 330 29.13 -50.66 15.24
N LYS A 331 28.87 -51.22 16.44
CA LYS A 331 29.87 -51.34 17.47
C LYS A 331 31.02 -52.15 16.97
#